data_ac20be8dc82b3d42f4c7e103c135c28c
#
_entry.id   ac20be8dc82b3d42f4c7e103c135c28c
#
_cell.length_a   1.000
_cell.length_b   1.000
_cell.length_c   1.000
_cell.angle_alpha   90.00
_cell.angle_beta   90.00
_cell.angle_gamma   90.00
#
_symmetry.space_group_name_H-M   'P 1'
#
loop_
_entity.id
_entity.type
_entity.pdbx_description
1 polymer ?
#
loop_
_entity_poly.entity_id
_entity_poly.type
_entity_poly.pdbx_seq_one_letter_code
_entity_poly.pdbx_strand_id
1 'polypeptide(L)'
;MPTNWRQIKAIETKNKQRIQELCPMMHDVSGIYILTRRDSGFRYAYVGQAKHLLTRLAQHLSGYQHIDLSIKKHGLWNEDNPSGWRIDFMYCPEERLDEIERTMIADYANRGFQLRNKTAGGQDSGKFGIADNRPAKGYHDGLQQGYENARKEIAHLFDLHLSAVIKANKPNKTQEKALQKFNDFINGGNK
;
A
#
# COMPACT_ATOMS: atom_id res chain seq x y z
N MET A 1 -23.36 -22.83 -5.04
CA MET A 1 -23.06 -23.52 -6.31
C MET A 1 -21.60 -23.93 -6.31
N PRO A 2 -21.22 -25.17 -6.63
CA PRO A 2 -19.83 -25.57 -6.71
C PRO A 2 -19.15 -24.77 -7.81
N THR A 3 -18.16 -23.98 -7.45
CA THR A 3 -17.38 -23.20 -8.41
C THR A 3 -16.63 -24.16 -9.33
N ASN A 4 -16.93 -24.14 -10.62
CA ASN A 4 -16.32 -25.04 -11.58
C ASN A 4 -14.80 -24.80 -11.62
N TRP A 5 -14.00 -25.85 -11.42
CA TRP A 5 -12.52 -25.78 -11.43
C TRP A 5 -11.95 -25.07 -12.67
N ARG A 6 -12.60 -25.21 -13.83
CA ARG A 6 -12.24 -24.52 -15.07
C ARG A 6 -12.37 -22.99 -14.94
N GLN A 7 -13.40 -22.50 -14.25
CA GLN A 7 -13.60 -21.07 -14.00
C GLN A 7 -12.53 -20.50 -13.06
N ILE A 8 -12.18 -21.24 -12.00
CA ILE A 8 -11.11 -20.83 -11.07
C ILE A 8 -9.79 -20.69 -11.82
N LYS A 9 -9.44 -21.67 -12.66
CA LYS A 9 -8.19 -21.66 -13.43
C LYS A 9 -8.15 -20.54 -14.49
N ALA A 10 -9.29 -20.25 -15.12
CA ALA A 10 -9.41 -19.13 -16.06
C ALA A 10 -9.22 -17.77 -15.36
N ILE A 11 -9.79 -17.59 -14.17
CA ILE A 11 -9.61 -16.37 -13.34
C ILE A 11 -8.13 -16.23 -12.92
N GLU A 12 -7.51 -17.31 -12.47
CA GLU A 12 -6.09 -17.31 -12.08
C GLU A 12 -5.20 -16.92 -13.27
N THR A 13 -5.44 -17.49 -14.45
CA THR A 13 -4.68 -17.18 -15.67
C THR A 13 -4.84 -15.70 -16.04
N LYS A 14 -6.05 -15.17 -16.02
CA LYS A 14 -6.32 -13.75 -16.28
C LYS A 14 -5.61 -12.84 -15.25
N ASN A 15 -5.64 -13.23 -13.99
CA ASN A 15 -4.97 -12.48 -12.94
C ASN A 15 -3.44 -12.51 -13.09
N LYS A 16 -2.85 -13.64 -13.48
CA LYS A 16 -1.42 -13.75 -13.81
C LYS A 16 -1.02 -12.81 -14.93
N GLN A 17 -1.77 -12.79 -16.02
CA GLN A 17 -1.54 -11.86 -17.14
C GLN A 17 -1.56 -10.40 -16.67
N ARG A 18 -2.58 -10.02 -15.92
CA ARG A 18 -2.69 -8.66 -15.36
C ARG A 18 -1.50 -8.26 -14.48
N ILE A 19 -0.96 -9.20 -13.69
CA ILE A 19 0.23 -8.93 -12.87
C ILE A 19 1.47 -8.81 -13.76
N GLN A 20 1.61 -9.64 -14.78
CA GLN A 20 2.74 -9.59 -15.71
C GLN A 20 2.75 -8.33 -16.58
N GLU A 21 1.58 -7.75 -16.89
CA GLU A 21 1.48 -6.44 -17.53
C GLU A 21 2.08 -5.32 -16.65
N LEU A 22 1.89 -5.40 -15.33
CA LEU A 22 2.44 -4.43 -14.36
C LEU A 22 3.89 -4.74 -13.96
N CYS A 23 4.26 -6.02 -13.96
CA CYS A 23 5.55 -6.52 -13.53
C CYS A 23 6.07 -7.57 -14.51
N PRO A 24 6.55 -7.17 -15.72
CA PRO A 24 6.95 -8.10 -16.79
C PRO A 24 8.07 -9.08 -16.40
N MET A 25 8.92 -8.68 -15.45
CA MET A 25 10.04 -9.51 -14.96
C MET A 25 9.62 -10.51 -13.87
N MET A 26 8.33 -10.58 -13.52
CA MET A 26 7.87 -11.51 -12.50
C MET A 26 7.68 -12.92 -13.06
N HIS A 27 8.44 -13.86 -12.51
CA HIS A 27 8.34 -15.30 -12.78
C HIS A 27 7.64 -16.02 -11.62
N ASP A 28 7.11 -17.20 -11.89
CA ASP A 28 6.38 -18.01 -10.89
C ASP A 28 7.34 -18.91 -10.10
N VAL A 29 8.32 -18.30 -9.45
CA VAL A 29 9.35 -18.95 -8.62
C VAL A 29 9.27 -18.47 -7.17
N SER A 30 10.06 -19.07 -6.27
CA SER A 30 10.07 -18.73 -4.86
C SER A 30 10.63 -17.32 -4.59
N GLY A 31 10.04 -16.63 -3.63
CA GLY A 31 10.46 -15.28 -3.25
C GLY A 31 9.53 -14.57 -2.29
N ILE A 32 9.88 -13.32 -2.04
CA ILE A 32 9.11 -12.37 -1.23
C ILE A 32 8.45 -11.36 -2.15
N TYR A 33 7.21 -11.01 -1.87
CA TYR A 33 6.51 -9.90 -2.49
C TYR A 33 6.13 -8.85 -1.44
N ILE A 34 6.21 -7.60 -1.83
CA ILE A 34 5.91 -6.47 -1.00
C ILE A 34 4.84 -5.63 -1.71
N LEU A 35 3.72 -5.45 -1.04
CA LEU A 35 2.67 -4.56 -1.51
C LEU A 35 2.77 -3.26 -0.73
N THR A 36 2.96 -2.15 -1.42
CA THR A 36 3.03 -0.82 -0.80
C THR A 36 1.95 0.09 -1.36
N ARG A 37 1.43 0.97 -0.51
CA ARG A 37 0.42 1.94 -0.89
C ARG A 37 0.62 3.23 -0.10
N ARG A 38 0.36 4.36 -0.74
CA ARG A 38 0.35 5.68 -0.09
C ARG A 38 -1.04 6.29 -0.22
N ASP A 39 -1.52 6.86 0.89
CA ASP A 39 -2.81 7.52 0.91
C ASP A 39 -2.80 8.60 1.99
N SER A 40 -3.11 9.83 1.60
CA SER A 40 -3.24 10.98 2.53
C SER A 40 -2.07 11.13 3.51
N GLY A 41 -0.83 10.95 3.02
CA GLY A 41 0.38 11.03 3.83
C GLY A 41 0.76 9.74 4.57
N PHE A 42 -0.12 8.76 4.64
CA PHE A 42 0.15 7.45 5.24
C PHE A 42 0.80 6.49 4.25
N ARG A 43 1.71 5.67 4.76
CA ARG A 43 2.39 4.61 4.01
C ARG A 43 1.97 3.25 4.57
N TYR A 44 1.39 2.43 3.73
CA TYR A 44 0.99 1.08 4.08
C TYR A 44 1.91 0.08 3.41
N ALA A 45 2.20 -1.03 4.10
CA ALA A 45 2.91 -2.15 3.52
C ALA A 45 2.28 -3.49 3.93
N TYR A 46 2.40 -4.46 3.06
CA TYR A 46 2.14 -5.86 3.33
C TYR A 46 3.28 -6.66 2.70
N VAL A 47 3.95 -7.47 3.49
CA VAL A 47 5.01 -8.38 3.04
C VAL A 47 4.47 -9.79 3.05
N GLY A 48 4.76 -10.58 2.05
CA GLY A 48 4.37 -11.97 2.01
C GLY A 48 5.39 -12.80 1.25
N GLN A 49 5.38 -14.09 1.53
CA GLN A 49 6.25 -15.08 0.90
C GLN A 49 5.44 -16.06 0.05
N ALA A 50 6.08 -16.63 -0.95
CA ALA A 50 5.50 -17.70 -1.74
C ALA A 50 6.55 -18.55 -2.42
N LYS A 51 6.26 -19.85 -2.57
CA LYS A 51 7.02 -20.76 -3.45
C LYS A 51 6.76 -20.46 -4.93
N HIS A 52 5.61 -19.90 -5.23
CA HIS A 52 5.14 -19.50 -6.56
C HIS A 52 4.58 -18.08 -6.49
N LEU A 53 5.45 -17.07 -6.68
CA LEU A 53 5.10 -15.65 -6.50
C LEU A 53 3.94 -15.20 -7.37
N LEU A 54 4.00 -15.48 -8.66
CA LEU A 54 2.97 -15.04 -9.60
C LEU A 54 1.62 -15.69 -9.30
N THR A 55 1.62 -16.99 -8.98
CA THR A 55 0.42 -17.72 -8.55
C THR A 55 -0.17 -17.11 -7.26
N ARG A 56 0.67 -16.82 -6.27
CA ARG A 56 0.24 -16.26 -5.00
C ARG A 56 -0.38 -14.87 -5.17
N LEU A 57 0.25 -14.00 -5.94
CA LEU A 57 -0.29 -12.68 -6.24
C LEU A 57 -1.60 -12.74 -7.04
N ALA A 58 -1.71 -13.66 -8.00
CA ALA A 58 -2.96 -13.90 -8.73
C ALA A 58 -4.11 -14.33 -7.80
N GLN A 59 -3.81 -15.14 -6.77
CA GLN A 59 -4.78 -15.51 -5.73
C GLN A 59 -5.25 -14.31 -4.90
N HIS A 60 -4.35 -13.36 -4.58
CA HIS A 60 -4.73 -12.13 -3.88
C HIS A 60 -5.74 -11.28 -4.66
N LEU A 61 -5.71 -11.27 -5.99
CA LEU A 61 -6.68 -10.51 -6.79
C LEU A 61 -8.10 -11.07 -6.73
N SER A 62 -8.26 -12.35 -6.40
CA SER A 62 -9.57 -13.04 -6.31
C SER A 62 -9.94 -13.48 -4.89
N GLY A 63 -8.99 -13.45 -3.95
CA GLY A 63 -9.16 -13.93 -2.57
C GLY A 63 -10.05 -13.06 -1.69
N TYR A 64 -10.17 -13.45 -0.42
CA TYR A 64 -11.03 -12.80 0.59
C TYR A 64 -10.27 -12.49 1.89
N GLN A 65 -8.95 -12.62 1.91
CA GLN A 65 -8.16 -12.19 3.05
C GLN A 65 -8.24 -10.65 3.16
N HIS A 66 -7.91 -10.10 4.33
CA HIS A 66 -8.03 -8.66 4.53
C HIS A 66 -7.18 -7.82 3.55
N ILE A 67 -6.02 -8.34 3.11
CA ILE A 67 -5.21 -7.69 2.08
C ILE A 67 -5.86 -7.79 0.70
N ASP A 68 -6.51 -8.91 0.38
CA ASP A 68 -7.22 -9.12 -0.87
C ASP A 68 -8.38 -8.12 -1.02
N LEU A 69 -9.14 -7.93 0.07
CA LEU A 69 -10.22 -6.94 0.12
C LEU A 69 -9.69 -5.52 -0.03
N SER A 70 -8.52 -5.24 0.54
CA SER A 70 -7.87 -3.95 0.38
C SER A 70 -7.38 -3.72 -1.07
N ILE A 71 -6.84 -4.75 -1.73
CA ILE A 71 -6.47 -4.68 -3.15
C ILE A 71 -7.72 -4.48 -4.02
N LYS A 72 -8.81 -5.18 -3.74
CA LYS A 72 -10.09 -4.99 -4.46
C LYS A 72 -10.64 -3.57 -4.30
N LYS A 73 -10.53 -3.00 -3.10
CA LYS A 73 -11.03 -1.66 -2.79
C LYS A 73 -10.21 -0.55 -3.46
N HIS A 74 -8.90 -0.66 -3.42
CA HIS A 74 -7.99 0.41 -3.81
C HIS A 74 -7.32 0.18 -5.18
N GLY A 75 -7.43 -1.02 -5.75
CA GLY A 75 -6.80 -1.42 -7.00
C GLY A 75 -5.29 -1.62 -6.88
N LEU A 76 -4.69 -2.03 -7.98
CA LEU A 76 -3.24 -2.01 -8.17
C LEU A 76 -2.82 -0.64 -8.70
N TRP A 77 -1.58 -0.27 -8.41
CA TRP A 77 -0.98 0.96 -8.88
C TRP A 77 -0.80 0.93 -10.41
N ASN A 78 -1.17 2.02 -11.04
CA ASN A 78 -0.82 2.36 -12.43
C ASN A 78 -0.86 3.90 -12.56
N GLU A 79 -0.62 4.44 -13.73
CA GLU A 79 -0.62 5.89 -13.97
C GLU A 79 -1.98 6.55 -13.65
N ASP A 80 -3.07 5.84 -13.93
CA ASP A 80 -4.44 6.31 -13.66
C ASP A 80 -4.85 6.13 -12.18
N ASN A 81 -4.15 5.25 -11.44
CA ASN A 81 -4.42 4.95 -10.03
C ASN A 81 -3.14 5.07 -9.17
N PRO A 82 -2.62 6.28 -8.94
CA PRO A 82 -1.38 6.49 -8.19
C PRO A 82 -1.46 6.13 -6.71
N SER A 83 -2.67 6.00 -6.15
CA SER A 83 -2.92 5.56 -4.77
C SER A 83 -3.19 4.06 -4.63
N GLY A 84 -3.11 3.30 -5.70
CA GLY A 84 -3.24 1.84 -5.71
C GLY A 84 -2.06 1.12 -5.05
N TRP A 85 -2.20 -0.19 -4.87
CA TRP A 85 -1.15 -1.05 -4.34
C TRP A 85 -0.07 -1.30 -5.39
N ARG A 86 1.16 -0.86 -5.11
CA ARG A 86 2.35 -1.15 -5.90
C ARG A 86 2.90 -2.51 -5.49
N ILE A 87 3.34 -3.30 -6.47
CA ILE A 87 3.96 -4.60 -6.28
C ILE A 87 5.46 -4.45 -6.46
N ASP A 88 6.23 -4.83 -5.43
CA ASP A 88 7.67 -5.05 -5.49
C ASP A 88 7.95 -6.51 -5.13
N PHE A 89 9.03 -7.10 -5.59
CA PHE A 89 9.36 -8.49 -5.31
C PHE A 89 10.86 -8.76 -5.37
N MET A 90 11.27 -9.85 -4.71
CA MET A 90 12.62 -10.39 -4.80
C MET A 90 12.58 -11.92 -4.80
N TYR A 91 13.43 -12.53 -5.60
CA TYR A 91 13.57 -13.97 -5.61
C TYR A 91 14.52 -14.43 -4.51
N CYS A 92 14.21 -15.53 -3.87
CA CYS A 92 15.07 -16.17 -2.88
C CYS A 92 14.77 -17.68 -2.79
N PRO A 93 15.73 -18.49 -2.33
CA PRO A 93 15.53 -19.91 -2.09
C PRO A 93 14.41 -20.15 -1.06
N GLU A 94 13.69 -21.26 -1.21
CA GLU A 94 12.56 -21.61 -0.34
C GLU A 94 12.96 -21.70 1.14
N GLU A 95 14.17 -22.17 1.41
CA GLU A 95 14.71 -22.36 2.78
C GLU A 95 14.91 -21.02 3.52
N ARG A 96 15.01 -19.92 2.78
CA ARG A 96 15.23 -18.59 3.33
C ARG A 96 13.97 -17.71 3.37
N LEU A 97 12.84 -18.20 2.89
CA LEU A 97 11.61 -17.43 2.79
C LEU A 97 11.19 -16.84 4.16
N ASP A 98 11.15 -17.66 5.21
CA ASP A 98 10.73 -17.23 6.53
C ASP A 98 11.66 -16.20 7.18
N GLU A 99 12.96 -16.37 7.00
CA GLU A 99 13.98 -15.43 7.50
C GLU A 99 13.84 -14.07 6.83
N ILE A 100 13.76 -14.09 5.49
CA ILE A 100 13.73 -12.86 4.70
C ILE A 100 12.38 -12.14 4.90
N GLU A 101 11.25 -12.88 4.96
CA GLU A 101 9.95 -12.27 5.23
C GLU A 101 9.95 -11.52 6.57
N ARG A 102 10.44 -12.14 7.66
CA ARG A 102 10.56 -11.49 8.97
C ARG A 102 11.44 -10.23 8.93
N THR A 103 12.59 -10.32 8.26
CA THR A 103 13.51 -9.20 8.11
C THR A 103 12.85 -8.04 7.35
N MET A 104 12.14 -8.33 6.26
CA MET A 104 11.45 -7.31 5.46
C MET A 104 10.27 -6.69 6.23
N ILE A 105 9.51 -7.46 7.01
CA ILE A 105 8.46 -6.96 7.88
C ILE A 105 9.05 -5.95 8.89
N ALA A 106 10.14 -6.31 9.55
CA ALA A 106 10.81 -5.43 10.51
C ALA A 106 11.37 -4.16 9.84
N ASP A 107 11.99 -4.29 8.65
CA ASP A 107 12.52 -3.15 7.90
C ASP A 107 11.40 -2.15 7.53
N TYR A 108 10.30 -2.63 6.97
CA TYR A 108 9.18 -1.75 6.62
C TYR A 108 8.51 -1.11 7.85
N ALA A 109 8.43 -1.83 8.99
CA ALA A 109 7.99 -1.26 10.26
C ALA A 109 8.90 -0.12 10.71
N ASN A 110 10.21 -0.35 10.75
CA ASN A 110 11.21 0.64 11.15
C ASN A 110 11.23 1.87 10.22
N ARG A 111 10.92 1.70 8.96
CA ARG A 111 10.76 2.80 7.99
C ARG A 111 9.43 3.55 8.15
N GLY A 112 8.62 3.22 9.15
CA GLY A 112 7.36 3.91 9.48
C GLY A 112 6.20 3.56 8.55
N PHE A 113 6.20 2.38 7.92
CA PHE A 113 5.03 1.87 7.21
C PHE A 113 4.03 1.25 8.18
N GLN A 114 2.75 1.48 7.93
CA GLN A 114 1.68 0.78 8.63
C GLN A 114 1.51 -0.61 8.01
N LEU A 115 1.95 -1.62 8.74
CA LEU A 115 1.90 -3.00 8.27
C LEU A 115 0.48 -3.56 8.26
N ARG A 116 0.15 -4.24 7.17
CA ARG A 116 -1.09 -5.00 7.01
C ARG A 116 -0.92 -6.49 7.30
N ASN A 117 0.28 -6.92 7.68
CA ASN A 117 0.54 -8.27 8.13
C ASN A 117 -0.21 -8.58 9.44
N LYS A 118 -0.71 -9.80 9.61
CA LYS A 118 -1.35 -10.25 10.86
C LYS A 118 -0.34 -10.89 11.83
N THR A 119 0.77 -11.40 11.29
CA THR A 119 1.85 -12.06 12.03
C THR A 119 3.18 -11.43 11.65
N ALA A 120 4.21 -11.66 12.45
CA ALA A 120 5.57 -11.16 12.19
C ALA A 120 6.31 -11.92 11.07
N GLY A 121 5.64 -12.82 10.35
CA GLY A 121 6.20 -13.64 9.28
C GLY A 121 6.61 -15.05 9.75
N GLY A 122 6.76 -15.97 8.78
CA GLY A 122 7.06 -17.39 9.01
C GLY A 122 5.83 -18.26 9.23
N GLN A 123 5.88 -19.51 8.71
CA GLN A 123 4.75 -20.44 8.79
C GLN A 123 4.56 -21.05 10.19
N ASP A 124 5.65 -21.18 10.98
CA ASP A 124 5.65 -21.89 12.27
C ASP A 124 5.46 -21.02 13.51
N SER A 125 5.57 -19.71 13.40
CA SER A 125 5.50 -18.82 14.55
C SER A 125 4.15 -18.14 14.70
N GLY A 126 3.06 -18.89 14.61
CA GLY A 126 1.68 -18.42 14.59
C GLY A 126 1.21 -17.57 15.79
N LYS A 127 2.08 -17.13 16.71
CA LYS A 127 1.66 -16.35 17.87
C LYS A 127 2.65 -15.30 18.40
N PHE A 128 3.85 -15.18 17.88
CA PHE A 128 4.65 -14.01 18.22
C PHE A 128 4.10 -12.83 17.45
N GLY A 129 3.23 -12.11 18.14
CA GLY A 129 2.46 -11.03 17.52
C GLY A 129 3.38 -9.95 16.99
N ILE A 130 2.97 -9.36 15.88
CA ILE A 130 3.37 -8.03 15.43
C ILE A 130 3.04 -6.97 16.52
N ALA A 131 2.76 -7.36 17.76
CA ALA A 131 2.38 -6.44 18.83
C ALA A 131 3.39 -5.29 18.96
N ASP A 132 4.69 -5.59 18.78
CA ASP A 132 5.75 -4.57 18.84
C ASP A 132 5.88 -3.74 17.54
N ASN A 133 5.35 -4.23 16.43
CA ASN A 133 5.44 -3.56 15.11
C ASN A 133 4.07 -3.07 14.59
N ARG A 134 2.98 -3.34 15.30
CA ARG A 134 1.66 -2.78 15.00
C ARG A 134 1.44 -1.52 15.82
N PRO A 135 1.00 -0.44 15.17
CA PRO A 135 0.48 0.70 15.92
C PRO A 135 -0.58 0.23 16.92
N ALA A 136 -0.58 0.80 18.11
CA ALA A 136 -1.62 0.56 19.11
C ALA A 136 -3.02 0.78 18.51
N LYS A 137 -4.02 0.09 19.05
CA LYS A 137 -5.43 0.30 18.66
C LYS A 137 -5.76 1.79 18.81
N GLY A 138 -6.29 2.41 17.76
CA GLY A 138 -6.56 3.85 17.72
C GLY A 138 -5.41 4.71 17.20
N TYR A 139 -4.22 4.16 16.95
CA TYR A 139 -3.09 4.93 16.40
C TYR A 139 -3.41 5.55 15.04
N HIS A 140 -4.08 4.81 14.16
CA HIS A 140 -4.51 5.33 12.85
C HIS A 140 -5.49 6.48 13.02
N ASP A 141 -6.46 6.32 13.91
CA ASP A 141 -7.47 7.35 14.19
C ASP A 141 -6.81 8.58 14.81
N GLY A 142 -5.84 8.37 15.72
CA GLY A 142 -5.04 9.44 16.31
C GLY A 142 -4.19 10.20 15.28
N LEU A 143 -3.55 9.49 14.34
CA LEU A 143 -2.81 10.13 13.26
C LEU A 143 -3.73 10.93 12.33
N GLN A 144 -4.88 10.37 11.98
CA GLN A 144 -5.86 11.07 11.13
C GLN A 144 -6.43 12.29 11.85
N GLN A 145 -6.76 12.17 13.12
CA GLN A 145 -7.20 13.29 13.93
C GLN A 145 -6.11 14.36 14.06
N GLY A 146 -4.85 13.97 14.30
CA GLY A 146 -3.73 14.89 14.35
C GLY A 146 -3.51 15.63 13.03
N TYR A 147 -3.62 14.92 11.90
CA TYR A 147 -3.56 15.51 10.56
C TYR A 147 -4.68 16.53 10.33
N GLU A 148 -5.92 16.18 10.68
CA GLU A 148 -7.07 17.09 10.55
C GLU A 148 -6.94 18.31 11.46
N ASN A 149 -6.43 18.14 12.67
CA ASN A 149 -6.20 19.26 13.59
C ASN A 149 -5.12 20.21 13.05
N ALA A 150 -3.98 19.68 12.59
CA ALA A 150 -2.92 20.47 11.98
C ALA A 150 -3.40 21.20 10.71
N ARG A 151 -4.20 20.53 9.88
CA ARG A 151 -4.82 21.16 8.70
C ARG A 151 -5.71 22.35 9.08
N LYS A 152 -6.58 22.17 10.09
CA LYS A 152 -7.49 23.23 10.57
C LYS A 152 -6.70 24.41 11.15
N GLU A 153 -5.63 24.15 11.88
CA GLU A 153 -4.76 25.19 12.44
C GLU A 153 -4.06 25.96 11.32
N ILE A 154 -3.50 25.27 10.32
CA ILE A 154 -2.91 25.91 9.14
C ILE A 154 -3.94 26.75 8.38
N ALA A 155 -5.14 26.19 8.14
CA ALA A 155 -6.22 26.92 7.46
C ALA A 155 -6.58 28.21 8.21
N HIS A 156 -6.71 28.16 9.53
CA HIS A 156 -7.00 29.30 10.38
C HIS A 156 -5.92 30.39 10.29
N LEU A 157 -4.64 30.02 10.32
CA LEU A 157 -3.53 30.95 10.14
C LEU A 157 -3.56 31.63 8.76
N PHE A 158 -3.89 30.88 7.73
CA PHE A 158 -4.01 31.44 6.36
C PHE A 158 -5.21 32.38 6.22
N ASP A 159 -6.35 32.02 6.77
CA ASP A 159 -7.55 32.87 6.75
C ASP A 159 -7.34 34.22 7.43
N LEU A 160 -6.58 34.25 8.53
CA LEU A 160 -6.43 35.46 9.33
C LEU A 160 -5.18 36.28 8.99
N HIS A 161 -4.08 35.62 8.62
CA HIS A 161 -2.77 36.28 8.64
C HIS A 161 -1.89 36.04 7.43
N LEU A 162 -2.19 35.06 6.60
CA LEU A 162 -1.31 34.64 5.52
C LEU A 162 -2.06 34.51 4.20
N SER A 163 -1.30 34.55 3.11
CA SER A 163 -1.81 34.20 1.78
C SER A 163 -0.81 33.33 1.04
N ALA A 164 -1.30 32.36 0.26
CA ALA A 164 -0.45 31.56 -0.61
C ALA A 164 -0.39 32.17 -2.00
N VAL A 165 0.81 32.47 -2.45
CA VAL A 165 1.06 33.00 -3.81
C VAL A 165 2.18 32.22 -4.47
N ILE A 166 2.11 32.14 -5.80
CA ILE A 166 3.19 31.53 -6.58
C ILE A 166 4.38 32.50 -6.61
N LYS A 167 5.60 31.99 -6.31
CA LYS A 167 6.83 32.81 -6.27
C LYS A 167 7.31 33.33 -7.64
N ALA A 168 6.62 33.02 -8.73
CA ALA A 168 7.03 33.37 -10.07
C ALA A 168 6.12 34.45 -10.69
N ASN A 169 6.69 35.44 -11.38
CA ASN A 169 5.93 36.47 -12.07
C ASN A 169 5.13 35.93 -13.28
N LYS A 170 5.54 34.80 -13.86
CA LYS A 170 4.84 34.03 -14.89
C LYS A 170 4.78 32.56 -14.47
N PRO A 171 3.72 32.15 -13.78
CA PRO A 171 3.60 30.78 -13.31
C PRO A 171 3.46 29.78 -14.46
N ASN A 172 4.04 28.62 -14.29
CA ASN A 172 3.84 27.48 -15.17
C ASN A 172 2.73 26.56 -14.60
N LYS A 173 2.21 25.65 -15.44
CA LYS A 173 1.13 24.71 -15.08
C LYS A 173 1.44 23.87 -13.82
N THR A 174 2.70 23.56 -13.54
CA THR A 174 3.11 22.80 -12.34
C THR A 174 2.94 23.64 -11.09
N GLN A 175 3.29 24.93 -11.15
CA GLN A 175 3.15 25.86 -10.05
C GLN A 175 1.69 26.19 -9.75
N GLU A 176 0.87 26.34 -10.79
CA GLU A 176 -0.58 26.51 -10.66
C GLU A 176 -1.22 25.29 -9.99
N LYS A 177 -0.86 24.08 -10.43
CA LYS A 177 -1.32 22.83 -9.80
C LYS A 177 -0.86 22.70 -8.34
N ALA A 178 0.32 23.21 -8.00
CA ALA A 178 0.80 23.19 -6.61
C ALA A 178 -0.01 24.14 -5.71
N LEU A 179 -0.34 25.33 -6.21
CA LEU A 179 -1.21 26.27 -5.50
C LEU A 179 -2.63 25.68 -5.35
N GLN A 180 -3.17 25.09 -6.40
CA GLN A 180 -4.47 24.43 -6.35
C GLN A 180 -4.49 23.31 -5.28
N LYS A 181 -3.49 22.43 -5.27
CA LYS A 181 -3.35 21.37 -4.25
C LYS A 181 -3.27 21.92 -2.85
N PHE A 182 -2.57 23.02 -2.65
CA PHE A 182 -2.49 23.67 -1.36
C PHE A 182 -3.85 24.23 -0.92
N ASN A 183 -4.56 24.90 -1.80
CA ASN A 183 -5.89 25.41 -1.52
C ASN A 183 -6.88 24.29 -1.23
N ASP A 184 -6.86 23.21 -2.02
CA ASP A 184 -7.68 22.02 -1.77
C ASP A 184 -7.36 21.40 -0.40
N PHE A 185 -6.08 21.31 -0.03
CA PHE A 185 -5.66 20.83 1.28
C PHE A 185 -6.23 21.68 2.42
N ILE A 186 -6.08 23.00 2.36
CA ILE A 186 -6.57 23.91 3.40
C ILE A 186 -8.10 23.81 3.52
N ASN A 187 -8.81 23.79 2.40
CA ASN A 187 -10.27 23.76 2.35
C ASN A 187 -10.89 22.39 2.62
N GLY A 188 -10.07 21.36 2.91
CA GLY A 188 -10.57 20.00 3.16
C GLY A 188 -11.03 19.25 1.91
N GLY A 189 -10.67 19.72 0.73
CA GLY A 189 -11.09 19.21 -0.57
C GLY A 189 -10.26 18.06 -1.13
N ASN A 190 -9.92 17.04 -0.30
CA ASN A 190 -9.42 15.75 -0.80
C ASN A 190 -9.88 14.66 0.16
N LYS A 191 -11.04 14.15 -0.09
CA LYS A 191 -11.45 12.81 0.38
C LYS A 191 -11.32 11.81 -0.74
#